data_10370411990c878e422cc2802f18646a
#
_entry.id   10370411990c878e422cc2802f18646a
#
_cell.length_a   1.000
_cell.length_b   1.000
_cell.length_c   1.000
_cell.angle_alpha   90.00
_cell.angle_beta   90.00
_cell.angle_gamma   90.00
#
_symmetry.space_group_name_H-M   'P 1'
#
loop_
_entity.id
_entity.type
_entity.pdbx_description
1 polymer ?
#
loop_
_entity_poly.entity_id
_entity_poly.type
_entity_poly.pdbx_seq_one_letter_code
_entity_poly.pdbx_strand_id
1 'polypeptide(L)'
;QVPETPVQWAAPIRHRFTRIFDELGVVSKWDMPQQWEVRPSALQCLGLTRLVEEALSNTIKHSRARHVHVQCTQPQPEVLCLRIEDDGVGFDVQAVKNAGVSVGMRSMAARAVRMGGTLEVTSGGTGTAVSLTLLLKR
;
A
#
# COMPACT_ATOMS: atom_id res chain seq x y z
N GLN A 1 -16.82 -1.75 11.39
CA GLN A 1 -17.06 -0.33 11.49
C GLN A 1 -15.98 0.46 10.74
N VAL A 2 -16.39 1.46 9.97
CA VAL A 2 -15.47 2.24 9.13
C VAL A 2 -14.84 3.34 9.97
N PRO A 3 -13.48 3.48 9.94
CA PRO A 3 -12.83 4.61 10.59
C PRO A 3 -13.31 5.95 10.03
N GLU A 4 -13.43 6.95 10.88
CA GLU A 4 -14.00 8.25 10.51
C GLU A 4 -13.09 9.08 9.60
N THR A 5 -11.78 8.87 9.69
CA THR A 5 -10.80 9.61 8.89
C THR A 5 -9.73 8.69 8.34
N PRO A 6 -9.05 9.10 7.27
CA PRO A 6 -7.88 8.34 6.77
C PRO A 6 -6.79 8.19 7.84
N VAL A 7 -6.57 9.21 8.65
CA VAL A 7 -5.57 9.18 9.73
C VAL A 7 -5.93 8.09 10.75
N GLN A 8 -7.20 8.00 11.13
CA GLN A 8 -7.66 6.96 12.05
C GLN A 8 -7.53 5.57 11.45
N TRP A 9 -7.83 5.43 10.16
CA TRP A 9 -7.64 4.16 9.47
C TRP A 9 -6.18 3.72 9.49
N ALA A 10 -5.26 4.64 9.19
CA ALA A 10 -3.85 4.34 9.08
C ALA A 10 -3.14 4.13 10.43
N ALA A 11 -3.67 4.72 11.51
CA ALA A 11 -2.97 4.80 12.79
C ALA A 11 -2.44 3.45 13.33
N PRO A 12 -3.23 2.36 13.38
CA PRO A 12 -2.71 1.08 13.89
C PRO A 12 -1.61 0.50 13.03
N ILE A 13 -1.76 0.56 11.71
CA ILE A 13 -0.75 0.05 10.77
C ILE A 13 0.51 0.89 10.88
N ARG A 14 0.35 2.21 10.87
CA ARG A 14 1.46 3.16 10.97
C ARG A 14 2.26 2.92 12.25
N HIS A 15 1.57 2.79 13.38
CA HIS A 15 2.23 2.57 14.66
C HIS A 15 3.07 1.29 14.64
N ARG A 16 2.50 0.19 14.18
CA ARG A 16 3.16 -1.11 14.15
C ARG A 16 4.36 -1.11 13.22
N PHE A 17 4.21 -0.64 12.00
CA PHE A 17 5.30 -0.67 11.02
C PHE A 17 6.37 0.39 11.28
N THR A 18 6.01 1.55 11.83
CA THR A 18 7.01 2.56 12.21
C THR A 18 8.00 1.98 13.22
N ARG A 19 7.51 1.22 14.19
CA ARG A 19 8.38 0.56 15.17
C ARG A 19 9.33 -0.43 14.51
N ILE A 20 8.83 -1.24 13.58
CA ILE A 20 9.66 -2.21 12.87
C ILE A 20 10.72 -1.49 12.03
N PHE A 21 10.31 -0.48 11.28
CA PHE A 21 11.24 0.28 10.43
C PHE A 21 12.28 1.02 11.25
N ASP A 22 11.89 1.60 12.38
CA ASP A 22 12.84 2.28 13.27
C ASP A 22 13.93 1.32 13.73
N GLU A 23 13.56 0.09 14.12
CA GLU A 23 14.53 -0.93 14.51
C GLU A 23 15.46 -1.34 13.37
N LEU A 24 14.97 -1.28 12.13
CA LEU A 24 15.74 -1.62 10.93
C LEU A 24 16.54 -0.44 10.38
N GLY A 25 16.42 0.73 10.97
CA GLY A 25 17.08 1.94 10.48
C GLY A 25 16.44 2.50 9.20
N VAL A 26 15.16 2.20 8.96
CA VAL A 26 14.42 2.68 7.79
C VAL A 26 13.56 3.87 8.18
N VAL A 27 13.65 4.95 7.41
CA VAL A 27 12.82 6.13 7.59
C VAL A 27 11.49 5.91 6.88
N SER A 28 10.39 5.98 7.62
CA SER A 28 9.05 5.83 7.05
C SER A 28 8.29 7.15 7.11
N LYS A 29 7.62 7.48 6.02
CA LYS A 29 6.80 8.68 5.90
C LYS A 29 5.38 8.26 5.52
N TRP A 30 4.38 8.88 6.19
CA TRP A 30 2.97 8.58 5.97
C TRP A 30 2.23 9.88 5.70
N ASP A 31 1.65 9.98 4.51
CA ASP A 31 0.84 11.12 4.10
C ASP A 31 -0.60 10.67 3.89
N MET A 32 -1.49 11.18 4.74
CA MET A 32 -2.90 10.85 4.71
C MET A 32 -3.71 12.14 4.71
N PRO A 33 -4.83 12.21 3.95
CA PRO A 33 -5.71 13.36 4.06
C PRO A 33 -6.37 13.40 5.44
N GLN A 34 -6.79 14.59 5.85
CA GLN A 34 -7.44 14.78 7.16
C GLN A 34 -8.85 14.20 7.20
N GLN A 35 -9.52 14.14 6.07
CA GLN A 35 -10.91 13.71 5.96
C GLN A 35 -11.09 12.83 4.73
N TRP A 36 -12.01 11.87 4.80
CA TRP A 36 -12.53 11.24 3.60
C TRP A 36 -13.47 12.21 2.90
N GLU A 37 -13.40 12.29 1.58
CA GLU A 37 -14.45 12.98 0.81
C GLU A 37 -15.63 12.04 0.58
N VAL A 38 -15.36 10.87 0.01
CA VAL A 38 -16.29 9.74 0.04
C VAL A 38 -15.63 8.67 0.89
N ARG A 39 -16.36 8.12 1.83
CA ARG A 39 -15.81 7.15 2.76
C ARG A 39 -15.79 5.75 2.13
N PRO A 40 -14.66 5.03 2.20
CA PRO A 40 -14.65 3.64 1.75
C PRO A 40 -15.58 2.78 2.59
N SER A 41 -16.06 1.68 2.02
CA SER A 41 -16.84 0.71 2.78
C SER A 41 -15.95 -0.02 3.78
N ALA A 42 -16.58 -0.73 4.72
CA ALA A 42 -15.85 -1.55 5.70
C ALA A 42 -15.00 -2.61 5.01
N LEU A 43 -15.51 -3.26 3.97
CA LEU A 43 -14.76 -4.26 3.21
C LEU A 43 -13.57 -3.62 2.46
N GLN A 44 -13.78 -2.42 1.93
CA GLN A 44 -12.70 -1.69 1.25
C GLN A 44 -11.61 -1.29 2.25
N CYS A 45 -11.98 -0.80 3.42
CA CYS A 45 -11.01 -0.46 4.47
C CYS A 45 -10.19 -1.68 4.88
N LEU A 46 -10.82 -2.83 5.04
CA LEU A 46 -10.12 -4.07 5.35
C LEU A 46 -9.16 -4.46 4.23
N GLY A 47 -9.60 -4.36 3.00
CA GLY A 47 -8.75 -4.65 1.83
C GLY A 47 -7.55 -3.71 1.74
N LEU A 48 -7.76 -2.41 1.99
CA LEU A 48 -6.68 -1.42 2.04
C LEU A 48 -5.65 -1.79 3.11
N THR A 49 -6.12 -2.15 4.29
CA THR A 49 -5.24 -2.57 5.39
C THR A 49 -4.37 -3.77 4.99
N ARG A 50 -4.99 -4.80 4.42
CA ARG A 50 -4.28 -6.02 3.99
C ARG A 50 -3.25 -5.72 2.90
N LEU A 51 -3.60 -4.83 1.97
CA LEU A 51 -2.69 -4.45 0.89
C LEU A 51 -1.46 -3.72 1.43
N VAL A 52 -1.66 -2.76 2.34
CA VAL A 52 -0.55 -2.05 2.98
C VAL A 52 0.33 -3.00 3.75
N GLU A 53 -0.26 -3.89 4.55
CA GLU A 53 0.50 -4.90 5.31
C GLU A 53 1.38 -5.75 4.39
N GLU A 54 0.83 -6.22 3.28
CA GLU A 54 1.57 -7.06 2.34
C GLU A 54 2.69 -6.27 1.66
N ALA A 55 2.41 -5.05 1.20
CA ALA A 55 3.42 -4.22 0.54
C ALA A 55 4.57 -3.86 1.48
N LEU A 56 4.27 -3.49 2.72
CA LEU A 56 5.29 -3.15 3.71
C LEU A 56 6.09 -4.39 4.14
N SER A 57 5.44 -5.54 4.26
CA SER A 57 6.12 -6.80 4.54
C SER A 57 7.11 -7.16 3.43
N ASN A 58 6.72 -6.94 2.17
CA ASN A 58 7.62 -7.15 1.03
C ASN A 58 8.82 -6.21 1.08
N THR A 59 8.61 -4.94 1.46
CA THR A 59 9.70 -3.99 1.65
C THR A 59 10.70 -4.50 2.70
N ILE A 60 10.20 -4.97 3.84
CA ILE A 60 11.04 -5.49 4.91
C ILE A 60 11.86 -6.70 4.44
N LYS A 61 11.21 -7.63 3.73
CA LYS A 61 11.84 -8.89 3.34
C LYS A 61 12.82 -8.78 2.18
N HIS A 62 12.58 -7.88 1.24
CA HIS A 62 13.22 -7.97 -0.07
C HIS A 62 13.92 -6.70 -0.55
N SER A 63 13.56 -5.51 -0.05
CA SER A 63 13.99 -4.30 -0.74
C SER A 63 15.31 -3.72 -0.26
N ARG A 64 15.70 -3.95 0.98
CA ARG A 64 16.84 -3.28 1.62
C ARG A 64 16.72 -1.75 1.54
N ALA A 65 15.50 -1.24 1.65
CA ALA A 65 15.22 0.17 1.54
C ALA A 65 15.77 0.95 2.72
N ARG A 66 16.07 2.23 2.50
CA ARG A 66 16.36 3.19 3.56
C ARG A 66 15.17 4.09 3.85
N HIS A 67 14.30 4.26 2.86
CA HIS A 67 13.12 5.12 2.95
C HIS A 67 11.91 4.39 2.41
N VAL A 68 10.78 4.55 3.11
CA VAL A 68 9.48 4.03 2.71
C VAL A 68 8.46 5.16 2.81
N HIS A 69 7.60 5.30 1.82
CA HIS A 69 6.57 6.33 1.80
C HIS A 69 5.22 5.69 1.53
N VAL A 70 4.29 5.87 2.45
CA VAL A 70 2.89 5.46 2.30
C VAL A 70 2.06 6.71 2.10
N GLN A 71 1.36 6.80 0.98
CA GLN A 71 0.61 7.99 0.61
C GLN A 71 -0.80 7.60 0.19
N CYS A 72 -1.78 8.30 0.75
CA CYS A 72 -3.20 8.16 0.38
C CYS A 72 -3.71 9.50 -0.11
N THR A 73 -4.38 9.50 -1.26
CA THR A 73 -4.98 10.72 -1.83
C THR A 73 -6.37 10.41 -2.36
N GLN A 74 -7.20 11.44 -2.46
CA GLN A 74 -8.49 11.37 -3.14
C GLN A 74 -8.53 12.47 -4.21
N PRO A 75 -7.96 12.19 -5.40
CA PRO A 75 -7.94 13.20 -6.48
C PRO A 75 -9.32 13.60 -6.94
N GLN A 76 -10.30 12.74 -6.76
CA GLN A 76 -11.72 13.02 -6.93
C GLN A 76 -12.44 12.35 -5.76
N PRO A 77 -13.65 12.84 -5.37
CA PRO A 77 -14.35 12.24 -4.23
C PRO A 77 -14.53 10.73 -4.31
N GLU A 78 -14.83 10.21 -5.49
CA GLU A 78 -15.08 8.78 -5.69
C GLU A 78 -13.84 7.98 -6.07
N VAL A 79 -12.64 8.61 -6.10
CA VAL A 79 -11.40 7.93 -6.48
C VAL A 79 -10.39 8.06 -5.34
N LEU A 80 -10.02 6.91 -4.78
CA LEU A 80 -8.99 6.82 -3.75
C LEU A 80 -7.73 6.23 -4.36
N CYS A 81 -6.60 6.88 -4.14
CA CYS A 81 -5.29 6.38 -4.55
C CYS A 81 -4.44 6.08 -3.32
N LEU A 82 -3.87 4.90 -3.29
CA LEU A 82 -2.95 4.48 -2.24
C LEU A 82 -1.64 4.06 -2.90
N ARG A 83 -0.54 4.66 -2.46
CA ARG A 83 0.78 4.38 -3.02
C ARG A 83 1.75 4.04 -1.90
N ILE A 84 2.45 2.92 -2.05
CA ILE A 84 3.52 2.50 -1.13
C ILE A 84 4.80 2.41 -1.97
N GLU A 85 5.78 3.22 -1.61
CA GLU A 85 7.01 3.36 -2.37
C GLU A 85 8.21 3.17 -1.46
N ASP A 86 9.20 2.43 -1.93
CA ASP A 86 10.49 2.30 -1.24
C ASP A 86 11.63 2.59 -2.21
N ASP A 87 12.79 2.93 -1.65
CA ASP A 87 14.01 3.21 -2.40
C ASP A 87 15.01 2.05 -2.36
N GLY A 88 14.51 0.83 -2.17
CA GLY A 88 15.34 -0.36 -2.09
C GLY A 88 15.83 -0.85 -3.43
N VAL A 89 16.28 -2.10 -3.45
CA VAL A 89 16.91 -2.66 -4.64
C VAL A 89 15.91 -3.02 -5.74
N GLY A 90 14.63 -3.15 -5.42
CA GLY A 90 13.64 -3.54 -6.42
C GLY A 90 13.79 -4.98 -6.88
N PHE A 91 12.96 -5.35 -7.85
CA PHE A 91 12.98 -6.67 -8.46
C PHE A 91 12.41 -6.58 -9.88
N ASP A 92 12.64 -7.61 -10.69
CA ASP A 92 12.06 -7.70 -12.03
C ASP A 92 10.63 -8.24 -11.90
N VAL A 93 9.64 -7.35 -12.03
CA VAL A 93 8.22 -7.69 -11.89
C VAL A 93 7.81 -8.76 -12.89
N GLN A 94 8.27 -8.65 -14.14
CA GLN A 94 7.89 -9.60 -15.17
C GLN A 94 8.51 -10.98 -14.92
N ALA A 95 9.77 -11.04 -14.51
CA ALA A 95 10.42 -12.30 -14.19
C ALA A 95 9.73 -12.98 -13.01
N VAL A 96 9.36 -12.22 -11.98
CA VAL A 96 8.65 -12.75 -10.82
C VAL A 96 7.29 -13.30 -11.21
N LYS A 97 6.54 -12.58 -12.04
CA LYS A 97 5.23 -13.04 -12.54
C LYS A 97 5.35 -14.31 -13.36
N ASN A 98 6.33 -14.35 -14.27
CA ASN A 98 6.55 -15.50 -15.14
C ASN A 98 6.97 -16.75 -14.38
N ALA A 99 7.74 -16.56 -13.32
CA ALA A 99 8.16 -17.67 -12.45
C ALA A 99 7.04 -18.14 -11.53
N GLY A 100 5.94 -17.39 -11.44
CA GLY A 100 4.83 -17.72 -10.54
C GLY A 100 5.20 -17.65 -9.07
N VAL A 101 6.23 -16.89 -8.73
CA VAL A 101 6.89 -16.96 -7.42
C VAL A 101 6.23 -16.08 -6.37
N SER A 102 5.60 -14.97 -6.75
CA SER A 102 5.11 -14.02 -5.75
C SER A 102 3.65 -14.28 -5.37
N VAL A 103 3.45 -15.07 -4.31
CA VAL A 103 2.14 -15.26 -3.71
C VAL A 103 1.58 -13.93 -3.21
N GLY A 104 2.43 -13.09 -2.61
CA GLY A 104 2.04 -11.77 -2.13
C GLY A 104 1.56 -10.85 -3.24
N MET A 105 2.25 -10.82 -4.38
CA MET A 105 1.81 -10.01 -5.53
C MET A 105 0.47 -10.47 -6.08
N ARG A 106 0.28 -11.79 -6.21
CA ARG A 106 -0.99 -12.34 -6.67
C ARG A 106 -2.12 -12.06 -5.68
N SER A 107 -1.82 -12.15 -4.39
CA SER A 107 -2.77 -11.83 -3.32
C SER A 107 -3.20 -10.38 -3.38
N MET A 108 -2.24 -9.46 -3.55
CA MET A 108 -2.55 -8.02 -3.67
C MET A 108 -3.40 -7.73 -4.91
N ALA A 109 -3.04 -8.30 -6.05
CA ALA A 109 -3.78 -8.09 -7.30
C ALA A 109 -5.21 -8.61 -7.20
N ALA A 110 -5.39 -9.82 -6.67
CA ALA A 110 -6.71 -10.40 -6.47
C ALA A 110 -7.56 -9.58 -5.50
N ARG A 111 -6.95 -9.07 -4.44
CA ARG A 111 -7.62 -8.22 -3.45
C ARG A 111 -8.06 -6.90 -4.09
N ALA A 112 -7.21 -6.29 -4.90
CA ALA A 112 -7.54 -5.04 -5.60
C ALA A 112 -8.79 -5.23 -6.48
N VAL A 113 -8.83 -6.30 -7.26
CA VAL A 113 -9.98 -6.60 -8.12
C VAL A 113 -11.25 -6.77 -7.27
N ARG A 114 -11.17 -7.51 -6.17
CA ARG A 114 -12.34 -7.71 -5.29
C ARG A 114 -12.86 -6.42 -4.67
N MET A 115 -11.98 -5.43 -4.46
CA MET A 115 -12.37 -4.13 -3.91
C MET A 115 -12.95 -3.17 -4.96
N GLY A 116 -12.89 -3.52 -6.23
CA GLY A 116 -13.25 -2.61 -7.32
C GLY A 116 -12.14 -1.65 -7.67
N GLY A 117 -10.90 -2.10 -7.55
CA GLY A 117 -9.72 -1.29 -7.80
C GLY A 117 -8.79 -1.87 -8.86
N THR A 118 -7.78 -1.09 -9.18
CA THR A 118 -6.71 -1.44 -10.11
C THR A 118 -5.36 -1.31 -9.39
N LEU A 119 -4.56 -2.36 -9.46
CA LEU A 119 -3.24 -2.38 -8.85
C LEU A 119 -2.15 -2.30 -9.92
N GLU A 120 -1.17 -1.45 -9.67
CA GLU A 120 -0.01 -1.32 -10.51
C GLU A 120 1.25 -1.45 -9.66
N VAL A 121 2.19 -2.30 -10.08
CA VAL A 121 3.47 -2.49 -9.38
C VAL A 121 4.58 -2.16 -10.35
N THR A 122 5.44 -1.23 -9.96
CA THR A 122 6.66 -0.91 -10.70
C THR A 122 7.85 -1.17 -9.81
N SER A 123 8.90 -1.76 -10.38
CA SER A 123 10.11 -2.09 -9.63
C SER A 123 11.33 -2.05 -10.54
N GLY A 124 12.45 -1.62 -9.99
CA GLY A 124 13.71 -1.50 -10.73
C GLY A 124 14.86 -1.21 -9.78
N GLY A 125 15.99 -0.76 -10.33
CA GLY A 125 17.21 -0.50 -9.54
C GLY A 125 17.09 0.62 -8.52
N THR A 126 16.04 1.45 -8.61
CA THR A 126 15.82 2.60 -7.72
C THR A 126 14.72 2.37 -6.70
N GLY A 127 14.08 1.20 -6.69
CA GLY A 127 13.07 0.85 -5.71
C GLY A 127 11.80 0.24 -6.29
N THR A 128 10.79 0.11 -5.44
CA THR A 128 9.50 -0.47 -5.79
C THR A 128 8.39 0.49 -5.42
N ALA A 129 7.37 0.57 -6.27
CA ALA A 129 6.15 1.32 -5.98
C ALA A 129 4.93 0.42 -6.25
N VAL A 130 4.05 0.33 -5.26
CA VAL A 130 2.76 -0.33 -5.37
C VAL A 130 1.71 0.76 -5.36
N SER A 131 0.89 0.83 -6.40
CA SER A 131 -0.15 1.87 -6.53
C SER A 131 -1.50 1.21 -6.73
N LEU A 132 -2.45 1.58 -5.89
CA LEU A 132 -3.83 1.15 -5.98
C LEU A 132 -4.70 2.36 -6.34
N THR A 133 -5.58 2.19 -7.32
CA THR A 133 -6.65 3.14 -7.61
C THR A 133 -7.97 2.43 -7.32
N LEU A 134 -8.74 2.99 -6.40
CA LEU A 134 -9.97 2.38 -5.91
C LEU A 134 -11.16 3.28 -6.22
N LEU A 135 -12.21 2.69 -6.77
CA LEU A 135 -13.46 3.40 -7.01
C LEU A 135 -14.37 3.27 -5.80
N LEU A 136 -14.84 4.39 -5.30
CA LEU A 136 -15.71 4.47 -4.13
C LEU A 136 -17.15 4.76 -4.56
N LYS A 137 -18.10 4.22 -3.82
CA LYS A 137 -19.51 4.47 -4.04
C LYS A 137 -20.04 5.41 -2.95
N ARG A 138 -20.76 6.40 -3.38
CA ARG A 138 -21.47 7.28 -2.45
C ARG A 138 -22.63 6.57 -1.74
#